data_e64c3ce0d42ff967c67d7e3595fb129d
#
_entry.id   e64c3ce0d42ff967c67d7e3595fb129d
#
_cell.length_a   1.000
_cell.length_b   1.000
_cell.length_c   1.000
_cell.angle_alpha   90.00
_cell.angle_beta   90.00
_cell.angle_gamma   90.00
#
_symmetry.space_group_name_H-M   'P 1'
#
loop_
_entity.id
_entity.type
_entity.pdbx_description
1 polymer ?
#
loop_
_entity_poly.entity_id
_entity_poly.type
_entity_poly.pdbx_seq_one_letter_code
_entity_poly.pdbx_strand_id
1 'polypeptide(L)'
;MAEFTQFEALAFDLVDGLLVEDQPVDCADPAVAIQTARGKWQLFGHAGSVAYSRTSDFSNGKFNHRHVLRRFGQVPDEYRNRDE
;
A
#
# COMPACT_ATOMS: atom_id res chain seq x y z
N MET A 1 -7.73 -4.12 -24.17
CA MET A 1 -6.85 -4.24 -23.01
C MET A 1 -7.58 -3.83 -21.79
N ALA A 2 -7.55 -4.67 -20.82
CA ALA A 2 -8.41 -4.48 -19.66
C ALA A 2 -7.64 -4.30 -18.37
N GLU A 3 -6.34 -4.16 -18.43
CA GLU A 3 -5.55 -3.95 -17.22
C GLU A 3 -5.50 -2.50 -16.84
N PHE A 4 -5.60 -2.24 -15.55
CA PHE A 4 -5.52 -0.91 -14.99
C PHE A 4 -4.70 -0.97 -13.71
N THR A 5 -3.66 -0.16 -13.64
CA THR A 5 -2.74 -0.15 -12.50
C THR A 5 -2.87 1.15 -11.74
N GLN A 6 -3.05 1.05 -10.43
CA GLN A 6 -3.08 2.18 -9.51
C GLN A 6 -1.92 2.07 -8.54
N PHE A 7 -1.43 3.23 -8.11
CA PHE A 7 -0.39 3.30 -7.08
C PHE A 7 -0.99 3.93 -5.85
N GLU A 8 -0.77 3.33 -4.69
CA GLU A 8 -1.41 3.78 -3.46
C GLU A 8 -0.42 3.75 -2.31
N ALA A 9 -0.69 4.61 -1.32
CA ALA A 9 0.02 4.60 -0.05
C ALA A 9 -1.01 4.41 1.05
N LEU A 10 -0.73 3.53 2.00
CA LEU A 10 -1.65 3.17 3.07
C LEU A 10 -0.92 3.18 4.39
N ALA A 11 -1.49 3.87 5.38
CA ALA A 11 -0.93 3.93 6.72
C ALA A 11 -1.66 2.98 7.65
N PHE A 12 -0.96 2.59 8.71
CA PHE A 12 -1.50 1.72 9.76
C PHE A 12 -1.30 2.37 11.10
N ASP A 13 -2.33 2.33 11.93
CA ASP A 13 -2.29 2.81 13.29
C ASP A 13 -2.40 1.63 14.25
N LEU A 14 -1.73 1.75 15.38
CA LEU A 14 -1.80 0.72 16.39
C LEU A 14 -2.92 1.06 17.37
N VAL A 15 -3.94 0.23 17.40
CA VAL A 15 -5.11 0.42 18.24
C VAL A 15 -5.31 -0.84 19.06
N ASP A 16 -5.18 -0.73 20.37
CA ASP A 16 -5.34 -1.86 21.30
C ASP A 16 -4.47 -3.06 20.90
N GLY A 17 -3.25 -2.79 20.46
CA GLY A 17 -2.32 -3.84 20.05
C GLY A 17 -2.51 -4.38 18.64
N LEU A 18 -3.46 -3.85 17.89
CA LEU A 18 -3.75 -4.31 16.54
C LEU A 18 -3.45 -3.20 15.53
N LEU A 19 -2.91 -3.59 14.39
CA LEU A 19 -2.68 -2.66 13.29
C LEU A 19 -3.97 -2.48 12.51
N VAL A 20 -4.43 -1.25 12.44
CA VAL A 20 -5.68 -0.88 11.79
C VAL A 20 -5.37 -0.02 10.59
N GLU A 21 -5.97 -0.35 9.44
CA GLU A 21 -5.76 0.39 8.20
C GLU A 21 -6.45 1.74 8.25
N ASP A 22 -5.73 2.75 7.78
CA ASP A 22 -6.31 4.03 7.45
C ASP A 22 -6.84 3.97 6.01
N GLN A 23 -7.24 5.10 5.45
CA GLN A 23 -7.69 5.12 4.05
C GLN A 23 -6.51 5.19 3.11
N PRO A 24 -6.52 4.40 2.03
CA PRO A 24 -5.44 4.50 1.04
C PRO A 24 -5.51 5.81 0.28
N VAL A 25 -4.34 6.30 -0.12
CA VAL A 25 -4.20 7.53 -0.88
C VAL A 25 -3.73 7.18 -2.27
N ASP A 26 -4.49 7.60 -3.29
CA ASP A 26 -4.09 7.40 -4.68
C ASP A 26 -2.91 8.28 -5.02
N CYS A 27 -1.94 7.72 -5.71
CA CYS A 27 -0.73 8.41 -6.11
C CYS A 27 -0.52 8.28 -7.60
N ALA A 28 0.13 9.28 -8.19
CA ALA A 28 0.29 9.34 -9.64
C ALA A 28 1.26 8.29 -10.17
N ASP A 29 2.29 7.95 -9.38
CA ASP A 29 3.32 7.02 -9.83
C ASP A 29 3.97 6.37 -8.61
N PRO A 30 4.84 5.36 -8.83
CA PRO A 30 5.46 4.64 -7.72
C PRO A 30 6.29 5.53 -6.79
N ALA A 31 7.01 6.50 -7.34
CA ALA A 31 7.85 7.38 -6.51
C ALA A 31 7.00 8.20 -5.55
N VAL A 32 5.87 8.74 -6.05
CA VAL A 32 4.95 9.50 -5.21
C VAL A 32 4.35 8.61 -4.12
N ALA A 33 3.99 7.37 -4.47
CA ALA A 33 3.45 6.44 -3.48
C ALA A 33 4.45 6.16 -2.36
N ILE A 34 5.72 5.95 -2.72
CA ILE A 34 6.76 5.69 -1.72
C ILE A 34 6.98 6.92 -0.85
N GLN A 35 7.05 8.11 -1.45
CA GLN A 35 7.23 9.35 -0.69
C GLN A 35 6.05 9.60 0.25
N THR A 36 4.84 9.36 -0.21
CA THR A 36 3.64 9.55 0.59
C THR A 36 3.63 8.58 1.77
N ALA A 37 3.94 7.32 1.52
CA ALA A 37 3.99 6.32 2.59
C ALA A 37 5.08 6.66 3.62
N ARG A 38 6.25 7.07 3.14
CA ARG A 38 7.33 7.46 4.05
C ARG A 38 6.90 8.64 4.93
N GLY A 39 6.25 9.64 4.34
CA GLY A 39 5.79 10.81 5.07
C GLY A 39 4.77 10.44 6.14
N LYS A 40 3.85 9.56 5.83
CA LYS A 40 2.86 9.10 6.80
C LYS A 40 3.54 8.48 8.02
N TRP A 41 4.58 7.70 7.80
CA TRP A 41 5.30 7.06 8.88
C TRP A 41 6.24 8.02 9.62
N GLN A 42 7.06 8.78 8.88
CA GLN A 42 8.10 9.62 9.50
C GLN A 42 7.57 10.94 10.03
N LEU A 43 6.62 11.55 9.32
CA LEU A 43 6.19 12.91 9.66
C LEU A 43 4.89 12.95 10.43
N PHE A 44 3.98 12.04 10.14
CA PHE A 44 2.65 12.07 10.75
C PHE A 44 2.44 11.05 11.85
N GLY A 45 3.48 10.27 12.17
CA GLY A 45 3.48 9.44 13.36
C GLY A 45 2.64 8.18 13.30
N HIS A 46 2.27 7.72 12.11
CA HIS A 46 1.58 6.43 11.98
C HIS A 46 2.53 5.30 12.36
N ALA A 47 1.97 4.19 12.86
CA ALA A 47 2.78 3.04 13.29
C ALA A 47 3.56 2.44 12.13
N GLY A 48 3.00 2.46 10.94
CA GLY A 48 3.67 2.00 9.74
C GLY A 48 2.92 2.44 8.51
N SER A 49 3.49 2.15 7.35
CA SER A 49 2.83 2.45 6.08
C SER A 49 3.41 1.58 4.98
N VAL A 50 2.68 1.49 3.89
CA VAL A 50 3.10 0.69 2.74
C VAL A 50 2.75 1.43 1.46
N ALA A 51 3.66 1.36 0.49
CA ALA A 51 3.41 1.82 -0.87
C ALA A 51 3.28 0.59 -1.75
N TYR A 52 2.25 0.56 -2.58
CA TYR A 52 2.04 -0.60 -3.45
C TYR A 52 1.36 -0.18 -4.74
N SER A 53 1.47 -1.04 -5.75
CA SER A 53 0.68 -0.94 -6.95
C SER A 53 -0.42 -2.00 -6.90
N ARG A 54 -1.55 -1.68 -7.49
CA ARG A 54 -2.67 -2.60 -7.59
C ARG A 54 -3.12 -2.65 -9.03
N THR A 55 -3.07 -3.83 -9.63
CA THR A 55 -3.46 -4.04 -11.00
C THR A 55 -4.77 -4.81 -11.03
N SER A 56 -5.74 -4.28 -11.75
CA SER A 56 -7.02 -4.93 -11.97
C SER A 56 -7.12 -5.35 -13.43
N ASP A 57 -7.58 -6.57 -13.66
CA ASP A 57 -7.76 -7.08 -15.01
C ASP A 57 -9.25 -7.30 -15.24
N PHE A 58 -9.84 -6.41 -16.00
CA PHE A 58 -11.27 -6.44 -16.24
C PHE A 58 -11.69 -7.46 -17.28
N SER A 59 -10.75 -7.95 -18.09
CA SER A 59 -11.09 -8.95 -19.09
C SER A 59 -11.41 -10.29 -18.44
N ASN A 60 -10.79 -10.60 -17.31
CA ASN A 60 -11.09 -11.81 -16.55
C ASN A 60 -12.08 -11.56 -15.42
N GLY A 61 -12.35 -10.30 -15.11
CA GLY A 61 -13.33 -9.92 -14.12
C GLY A 61 -12.98 -10.24 -12.69
N LYS A 62 -11.74 -10.64 -12.40
CA LYS A 62 -11.48 -11.20 -11.07
C LYS A 62 -10.20 -10.79 -10.42
N PHE A 63 -9.27 -10.20 -11.12
CA PHE A 63 -7.93 -10.06 -10.56
C PHE A 63 -7.65 -8.72 -9.98
N ASN A 64 -7.36 -8.71 -8.68
CA ASN A 64 -6.62 -7.62 -8.08
C ASN A 64 -5.26 -8.16 -7.70
N HIS A 65 -4.24 -7.65 -8.38
CA HIS A 65 -2.89 -8.06 -8.12
C HIS A 65 -2.17 -6.91 -7.43
N ARG A 66 -1.74 -7.13 -6.22
CA ARG A 66 -1.03 -6.11 -5.46
C ARG A 66 0.46 -6.43 -5.42
N HIS A 67 1.27 -5.43 -5.76
CA HIS A 67 2.72 -5.54 -5.68
C HIS A 67 3.24 -4.51 -4.71
N VAL A 68 3.87 -4.95 -3.63
CA VAL A 68 4.39 -4.06 -2.61
C VAL A 68 5.69 -3.42 -3.09
N LEU A 69 5.74 -2.08 -3.07
CA LEU A 69 6.90 -1.33 -3.50
C LEU A 69 7.85 -1.06 -2.34
N ARG A 70 7.31 -0.65 -1.19
CA ARG A 70 8.12 -0.35 -0.01
C ARG A 70 7.26 -0.40 1.24
N ARG A 71 7.82 -0.90 2.33
CA ARG A 71 7.16 -0.94 3.64
C ARG A 71 7.96 -0.10 4.62
N PHE A 72 7.26 0.60 5.52
CA PHE A 72 7.88 1.45 6.55
C PHE A 72 7.25 1.10 7.91
N GLY A 73 8.08 0.91 8.91
CA GLY A 73 7.60 0.65 10.27
C GLY A 73 6.84 -0.65 10.39
N GLN A 74 5.74 -0.62 11.15
CA GLN A 74 4.94 -1.82 11.41
C GLN A 74 3.88 -1.97 10.33
N VAL A 75 3.95 -3.06 9.59
CA VAL A 75 3.05 -3.34 8.47
C VAL A 75 2.58 -4.78 8.58
N PRO A 76 1.28 -5.07 8.42
CA PRO A 76 0.78 -6.44 8.47
C PRO A 76 1.45 -7.34 7.44
N ASP A 77 1.59 -8.62 7.79
CA ASP A 77 2.28 -9.59 6.93
C ASP A 77 1.61 -9.79 5.58
N GLU A 78 0.33 -9.51 5.47
CA GLU A 78 -0.36 -9.64 4.18
C GLU A 78 0.18 -8.67 3.13
N TYR A 79 0.87 -7.60 3.54
CA TYR A 79 1.49 -6.65 2.63
C TYR A 79 2.92 -7.07 2.34
N ARG A 80 3.04 -8.19 1.70
CA ARG A 80 4.31 -8.82 1.41
C ARG A 80 4.22 -9.45 0.01
N ASN A 81 5.26 -9.28 -0.77
CA ASN A 81 5.28 -9.92 -2.08
C ASN A 81 5.50 -11.42 -1.92
N ARG A 82 4.97 -12.17 -2.88
CA ARG A 82 5.04 -13.62 -2.85
C ARG A 82 6.43 -14.17 -2.75
N ASP A 83 7.39 -13.45 -3.32
CA ASP A 83 8.76 -13.90 -3.43
C ASP A 83 9.61 -13.63 -2.20
N GLU A 84 9.03 -13.00 -1.20
CA GLU A 84 9.77 -12.67 0.03
C GLU A 84 9.76 -13.78 1.04
#